data_3eaa208ea80f91ca8890f6370029f977
#
_entry.id   3eaa208ea80f91ca8890f6370029f977
#
_cell.length_a   1.000
_cell.length_b   1.000
_cell.length_c   1.000
_cell.angle_alpha   90.00
_cell.angle_beta   90.00
_cell.angle_gamma   90.00
#
_symmetry.space_group_name_H-M   'P 1'
#
loop_
_entity.id
_entity.type
_entity.pdbx_description
1 polymer ?
#
loop_
_entity_poly.entity_id
_entity_poly.type
_entity_poly.pdbx_seq_one_letter_code
_entity_poly.pdbx_strand_id
1 'polypeptide(L)'
;MSAIRGVSGRLWSLWDMQDLYLPILLELTKEIGRLNQMIAAEPPESVRAKQVKQSDIQIMNSHKETFEKLGLSMCRMHVERIISSCEQDDDLPSKTFSTMLEELYNRLCDECSLSHFVALSESDKKFYSPDSPLFGNEVENKLASVIEDISEAGKCLGLRRSTAAVFHLMRVMEIGVQRFGDKLGVPNTSEVVWQVILDQVNSAIKKMPKTQESKDYAEISAHLYNVKLAWRNETMHPKVTYTEEEAEGIFVAVRSFMKELVGVL
;
A
#
# COMPACT_ATOMS: atom_id res chain seq x y z
N MET A 1 -16.28 13.03 -1.71
CA MET A 1 -14.96 12.44 -2.02
C MET A 1 -14.57 12.80 -3.43
N SER A 2 -13.57 13.63 -3.62
CA SER A 2 -13.03 13.95 -4.94
C SER A 2 -12.11 12.78 -5.32
N ALA A 3 -12.54 11.98 -6.30
CA ALA A 3 -11.68 10.95 -6.86
C ALA A 3 -10.50 11.63 -7.56
N ILE A 4 -9.28 11.32 -7.18
CA ILE A 4 -8.07 11.76 -7.85
C ILE A 4 -8.07 11.08 -9.22
N ARG A 5 -8.28 11.83 -10.28
CA ARG A 5 -8.15 11.30 -11.64
C ARG A 5 -6.66 11.33 -12.00
N GLY A 6 -6.09 10.17 -12.21
CA GLY A 6 -4.77 10.07 -12.83
C GLY A 6 -4.77 10.62 -14.26
N VAL A 7 -3.60 10.87 -14.81
CA VAL A 7 -3.37 11.45 -16.15
C VAL A 7 -4.09 10.69 -17.27
N SER A 8 -4.47 9.44 -17.06
CA SER A 8 -5.21 8.60 -18.01
C SER A 8 -6.73 8.63 -17.85
N GLY A 9 -7.29 9.44 -16.94
CA GLY A 9 -8.73 9.45 -16.64
C GLY A 9 -9.23 8.20 -15.88
N ARG A 10 -8.36 7.27 -15.53
CA ARG A 10 -8.64 6.10 -14.70
C ARG A 10 -8.85 6.54 -13.25
N LEU A 11 -9.79 5.90 -12.55
CA LEU A 11 -9.89 6.00 -11.09
C LEU A 11 -8.72 5.26 -10.46
N TRP A 12 -7.97 5.94 -9.60
CA TRP A 12 -6.89 5.33 -8.81
C TRP A 12 -7.46 4.82 -7.50
N SER A 13 -7.17 3.57 -7.20
CA SER A 13 -7.43 2.96 -5.88
C SER A 13 -6.15 3.00 -5.04
N LEU A 14 -6.23 2.55 -3.78
CA LEU A 14 -5.03 2.37 -2.95
C LEU A 14 -4.08 1.30 -3.52
N TRP A 15 -4.57 0.41 -4.38
CA TRP A 15 -3.78 -0.59 -5.13
C TRP A 15 -2.90 0.02 -6.22
N ASP A 16 -3.29 1.18 -6.73
CA ASP A 16 -2.54 1.86 -7.77
C ASP A 16 -1.45 2.79 -7.20
N MET A 17 -1.37 2.94 -5.87
CA MET A 17 -0.33 3.73 -5.22
C MET A 17 1.01 2.99 -5.28
N GLN A 18 2.04 3.70 -5.71
CA GLN A 18 3.38 3.15 -5.82
C GLN A 18 4.25 3.64 -4.65
N ASP A 19 5.05 2.75 -4.10
CA ASP A 19 6.05 3.10 -3.10
C ASP A 19 7.23 3.79 -3.79
N LEU A 20 7.49 5.02 -3.38
CA LEU A 20 8.65 5.78 -3.80
C LEU A 20 9.69 5.83 -2.70
N TYR A 21 10.87 5.28 -2.98
CA TYR A 21 12.03 5.49 -2.12
C TYR A 21 12.67 6.83 -2.49
N LEU A 22 12.29 7.90 -1.77
CA LEU A 22 12.74 9.27 -2.02
C LEU A 22 14.26 9.43 -2.23
N PRO A 23 15.16 8.70 -1.50
CA PRO A 23 16.59 8.74 -1.75
C PRO A 23 16.99 8.49 -3.21
N ILE A 24 16.27 7.66 -3.97
CA ILE A 24 16.56 7.43 -5.40
C ILE A 24 16.43 8.72 -6.20
N LEU A 25 15.39 9.52 -5.98
CA LEU A 25 15.23 10.81 -6.65
C LEU A 25 16.29 11.83 -6.21
N LEU A 26 16.64 11.82 -4.92
CA LEU A 26 17.69 12.70 -4.39
C LEU A 26 19.07 12.32 -4.92
N GLU A 27 19.39 11.04 -5.05
CA GLU A 27 20.62 10.56 -5.69
C GLU A 27 20.67 10.96 -7.15
N LEU A 28 19.58 10.77 -7.89
CA LEU A 28 19.49 11.17 -9.29
C LEU A 28 19.76 12.67 -9.47
N THR A 29 19.12 13.53 -8.68
CA THR A 29 19.33 14.99 -8.75
C THR A 29 20.75 15.40 -8.39
N LYS A 30 21.34 14.76 -7.38
CA LYS A 30 22.72 14.96 -6.99
C LYS A 30 23.69 14.53 -8.10
N GLU A 31 23.42 13.40 -8.72
CA GLU A 31 24.24 12.87 -9.79
C GLU A 31 24.18 13.76 -11.03
N ILE A 32 22.98 14.19 -11.47
CA ILE A 32 22.83 15.16 -12.57
C ILE A 32 23.65 16.44 -12.28
N GLY A 33 23.57 16.97 -11.05
CA GLY A 33 24.33 18.14 -10.67
C GLY A 33 25.85 17.92 -10.69
N ARG A 34 26.32 16.77 -10.20
CA ARG A 34 27.74 16.38 -10.22
C ARG A 34 28.27 16.25 -11.64
N LEU A 35 27.51 15.60 -12.52
CA LEU A 35 27.86 15.40 -13.93
C LEU A 35 27.95 16.73 -14.66
N ASN A 36 27.01 17.61 -14.42
CA ASN A 36 27.01 18.96 -15.02
C ASN A 36 28.26 19.74 -14.64
N GLN A 37 28.68 19.69 -13.36
CA GLN A 37 29.91 20.35 -12.88
C GLN A 37 31.17 19.73 -13.50
N MET A 38 31.25 18.40 -13.59
CA MET A 38 32.39 17.70 -14.16
C MET A 38 32.58 18.02 -15.64
N ILE A 39 31.49 18.01 -16.41
CA ILE A 39 31.51 18.29 -17.85
C ILE A 39 31.86 19.77 -18.11
N ALA A 40 31.37 20.69 -17.29
CA ALA A 40 31.69 22.10 -17.41
C ALA A 40 33.17 22.43 -17.12
N ALA A 41 33.86 21.60 -16.33
CA ALA A 41 35.24 21.77 -15.95
C ALA A 41 36.25 21.17 -16.92
N GLU A 42 35.82 20.30 -17.86
CA GLU A 42 36.74 19.59 -18.78
C GLU A 42 36.73 20.18 -20.20
N PRO A 43 37.85 20.20 -20.91
CA PRO A 43 37.89 20.54 -22.33
C PRO A 43 36.98 19.58 -23.12
N PRO A 44 36.19 20.06 -24.10
CA PRO A 44 35.20 19.27 -24.84
C PRO A 44 35.74 17.99 -25.52
N GLU A 45 37.01 17.99 -25.90
CA GLU A 45 37.65 16.89 -26.65
C GLU A 45 38.47 15.94 -25.76
N SER A 46 38.41 16.09 -24.42
CA SER A 46 39.22 15.25 -23.53
C SER A 46 38.69 13.79 -23.49
N VAL A 47 39.61 12.83 -23.41
CA VAL A 47 39.29 11.41 -23.21
C VAL A 47 38.43 11.23 -21.94
N ARG A 48 38.68 12.06 -20.96
CA ARG A 48 37.92 12.07 -19.69
C ARG A 48 36.48 12.51 -19.88
N ALA A 49 36.22 13.52 -20.72
CA ALA A 49 34.85 13.91 -21.07
C ALA A 49 34.08 12.78 -21.75
N LYS A 50 34.70 12.02 -22.63
CA LYS A 50 34.10 10.86 -23.29
C LYS A 50 33.80 9.71 -22.31
N GLN A 51 34.71 9.41 -21.37
CA GLN A 51 34.51 8.41 -20.33
C GLN A 51 33.37 8.81 -19.38
N VAL A 52 33.30 10.09 -18.99
CA VAL A 52 32.22 10.62 -18.15
C VAL A 52 30.89 10.44 -18.86
N LYS A 53 30.77 10.84 -20.14
CA LYS A 53 29.53 10.66 -20.91
C LYS A 53 29.05 9.20 -20.96
N GLN A 54 29.96 8.23 -21.16
CA GLN A 54 29.61 6.81 -21.17
C GLN A 54 29.09 6.31 -19.82
N SER A 55 29.74 6.74 -18.74
CA SER A 55 29.29 6.45 -17.38
C SER A 55 27.89 7.02 -17.12
N ASP A 56 27.65 8.25 -17.59
CA ASP A 56 26.38 8.96 -17.42
C ASP A 56 25.23 8.28 -18.18
N ILE A 57 25.48 7.80 -19.39
CA ILE A 57 24.52 7.02 -20.16
C ILE A 57 24.11 5.74 -19.40
N GLN A 58 25.05 5.04 -18.77
CA GLN A 58 24.75 3.86 -17.98
C GLN A 58 23.88 4.20 -16.76
N ILE A 59 24.21 5.28 -16.05
CA ILE A 59 23.42 5.75 -14.90
C ILE A 59 22.01 6.15 -15.36
N MET A 60 21.88 6.93 -16.43
CA MET A 60 20.57 7.34 -16.94
C MET A 60 19.73 6.14 -17.41
N ASN A 61 20.34 5.13 -18.02
CA ASN A 61 19.63 3.89 -18.39
C ASN A 61 19.08 3.15 -17.16
N SER A 62 19.83 3.11 -16.05
CA SER A 62 19.36 2.47 -14.82
C SER A 62 18.16 3.17 -14.19
N HIS A 63 17.96 4.47 -14.44
CA HIS A 63 16.84 5.24 -13.94
C HIS A 63 15.60 5.25 -14.84
N LYS A 64 15.67 4.75 -16.06
CA LYS A 64 14.50 4.68 -16.97
C LYS A 64 13.32 3.95 -16.37
N GLU A 65 13.57 2.80 -15.76
CA GLU A 65 12.54 2.00 -15.09
C GLU A 65 11.92 2.76 -13.90
N THR A 66 12.73 3.52 -13.17
CA THR A 66 12.26 4.38 -12.07
C THR A 66 11.32 5.46 -12.60
N PHE A 67 11.68 6.15 -13.68
CA PHE A 67 10.81 7.15 -14.29
C PHE A 67 9.50 6.55 -14.79
N GLU A 68 9.53 5.36 -15.36
CA GLU A 68 8.33 4.67 -15.84
C GLU A 68 7.41 4.30 -14.66
N LYS A 69 7.96 3.71 -13.60
CA LYS A 69 7.21 3.37 -12.38
C LYS A 69 6.56 4.59 -11.73
N LEU A 70 7.25 5.73 -11.75
CA LEU A 70 6.76 6.98 -11.17
C LEU A 70 5.82 7.76 -12.10
N GLY A 71 5.61 7.30 -13.34
CA GLY A 71 4.82 8.01 -14.33
C GLY A 71 5.47 9.29 -14.87
N LEU A 72 6.79 9.48 -14.68
CA LEU A 72 7.57 10.63 -15.13
C LEU A 72 7.94 10.46 -16.62
N SER A 73 6.93 10.52 -17.47
CA SER A 73 7.03 10.17 -18.88
C SER A 73 7.92 11.12 -19.70
N MET A 74 7.90 12.42 -19.36
CA MET A 74 8.72 13.41 -20.03
C MET A 74 10.19 13.26 -19.68
N CYS A 75 10.50 12.95 -18.41
CA CYS A 75 11.87 12.62 -17.99
C CYS A 75 12.38 11.38 -18.72
N ARG A 76 11.59 10.30 -18.80
CA ARG A 76 11.95 9.09 -19.54
C ARG A 76 12.25 9.38 -21.01
N MET A 77 11.34 10.09 -21.70
CA MET A 77 11.55 10.46 -23.11
C MET A 77 12.78 11.33 -23.30
N HIS A 78 13.08 12.23 -22.35
CA HIS A 78 14.25 13.10 -22.46
C HIS A 78 15.55 12.32 -22.26
N VAL A 79 15.60 11.38 -21.33
CA VAL A 79 16.72 10.45 -21.17
C VAL A 79 16.97 9.65 -22.46
N GLU A 80 15.92 9.16 -23.11
CA GLU A 80 16.05 8.47 -24.41
C GLU A 80 16.66 9.37 -25.49
N ARG A 81 16.28 10.66 -25.52
CA ARG A 81 16.89 11.63 -26.44
C ARG A 81 18.37 11.87 -26.15
N ILE A 82 18.74 12.02 -24.87
CA ILE A 82 20.16 12.18 -24.49
C ILE A 82 20.97 10.97 -24.97
N ILE A 83 20.49 9.76 -24.69
CA ILE A 83 21.18 8.53 -25.08
C ILE A 83 21.33 8.46 -26.61
N SER A 84 20.24 8.65 -27.35
CA SER A 84 20.26 8.64 -28.82
C SER A 84 21.20 9.69 -29.39
N SER A 85 21.25 10.89 -28.81
CA SER A 85 22.20 11.93 -29.28
C SER A 85 23.65 11.55 -29.05
N CYS A 86 23.95 10.88 -27.92
CA CYS A 86 25.31 10.39 -27.64
C CYS A 86 25.70 9.19 -28.51
N GLU A 87 24.75 8.34 -28.90
CA GLU A 87 24.98 7.19 -29.78
C GLU A 87 25.20 7.61 -31.28
N GLN A 88 24.53 8.71 -31.66
CA GLN A 88 24.63 9.23 -33.04
C GLN A 88 25.85 10.12 -33.24
N ASP A 89 26.34 10.76 -32.24
CA ASP A 89 27.48 11.68 -32.28
C ASP A 89 28.43 11.43 -31.09
N ASP A 90 29.48 10.64 -31.34
CA ASP A 90 30.53 10.34 -30.38
C ASP A 90 31.26 11.61 -29.90
N ASP A 91 31.24 12.68 -30.69
CA ASP A 91 31.89 13.97 -30.42
C ASP A 91 30.90 15.05 -29.94
N LEU A 92 29.70 14.64 -29.49
CA LEU A 92 28.70 15.57 -28.96
C LEU A 92 29.33 16.60 -27.99
N PRO A 93 29.23 17.92 -28.25
CA PRO A 93 29.90 18.94 -27.45
C PRO A 93 29.47 18.86 -25.98
N SER A 94 30.44 18.98 -25.07
CA SER A 94 30.17 18.94 -23.61
C SER A 94 29.14 19.97 -23.17
N LYS A 95 29.12 21.15 -23.82
CA LYS A 95 28.10 22.19 -23.55
C LYS A 95 26.70 21.73 -23.94
N THR A 96 26.54 21.06 -25.07
CA THR A 96 25.24 20.51 -25.52
C THR A 96 24.76 19.44 -24.55
N PHE A 97 25.63 18.52 -24.14
CA PHE A 97 25.31 17.48 -23.17
C PHE A 97 24.93 18.08 -21.80
N SER A 98 25.69 19.09 -21.32
CA SER A 98 25.36 19.83 -20.07
C SER A 98 23.98 20.48 -20.15
N THR A 99 23.63 21.11 -21.26
CA THR A 99 22.30 21.71 -21.46
C THR A 99 21.21 20.64 -21.42
N MET A 100 21.44 19.47 -22.03
CA MET A 100 20.47 18.37 -21.98
C MET A 100 20.26 17.83 -20.55
N LEU A 101 21.30 17.79 -19.72
CA LEU A 101 21.20 17.41 -18.30
C LEU A 101 20.42 18.46 -17.50
N GLU A 102 20.65 19.75 -17.75
CA GLU A 102 19.87 20.83 -17.13
C GLU A 102 18.37 20.75 -17.51
N GLU A 103 18.08 20.47 -18.76
CA GLU A 103 16.71 20.23 -19.21
C GLU A 103 16.08 19.01 -18.52
N LEU A 104 16.84 17.92 -18.33
CA LEU A 104 16.36 16.75 -17.59
C LEU A 104 15.99 17.12 -16.14
N TYR A 105 16.85 17.88 -15.48
CA TYR A 105 16.59 18.37 -14.12
C TYR A 105 15.32 19.24 -14.06
N ASN A 106 15.18 20.19 -14.99
CA ASN A 106 14.01 21.07 -15.04
C ASN A 106 12.73 20.28 -15.27
N ARG A 107 12.74 19.30 -16.22
CA ARG A 107 11.60 18.41 -16.45
C ARG A 107 11.25 17.58 -15.22
N LEU A 108 12.25 17.10 -14.51
CA LEU A 108 12.04 16.35 -13.27
C LEU A 108 11.34 17.23 -12.22
N CYS A 109 11.77 18.46 -12.05
CA CYS A 109 11.12 19.42 -11.17
C CYS A 109 9.67 19.70 -11.59
N ASP A 110 9.45 19.92 -12.88
CA ASP A 110 8.11 20.21 -13.44
C ASP A 110 7.16 19.01 -13.23
N GLU A 111 7.56 17.79 -13.63
CA GLU A 111 6.72 16.59 -13.47
C GLU A 111 6.47 16.27 -11.98
N CYS A 112 7.48 16.41 -11.11
CA CYS A 112 7.31 16.23 -9.67
C CYS A 112 6.39 17.29 -9.06
N SER A 113 6.42 18.52 -9.54
CA SER A 113 5.53 19.59 -9.04
C SER A 113 4.05 19.35 -9.38
N LEU A 114 3.77 18.59 -10.43
CA LEU A 114 2.43 18.17 -10.83
C LEU A 114 1.94 16.92 -10.10
N SER A 115 2.84 16.23 -9.40
CA SER A 115 2.56 14.99 -8.68
C SER A 115 2.30 15.26 -7.20
N HIS A 116 1.45 14.43 -6.59
CA HIS A 116 1.21 14.48 -5.15
C HIS A 116 1.91 13.31 -4.47
N PHE A 117 2.77 13.61 -3.52
CA PHE A 117 3.49 12.62 -2.72
C PHE A 117 2.92 12.60 -1.31
N VAL A 118 2.78 11.40 -0.73
CA VAL A 118 2.37 11.20 0.66
C VAL A 118 3.56 10.63 1.42
N ALA A 119 3.98 11.31 2.47
CA ALA A 119 5.00 10.82 3.38
C ALA A 119 4.33 10.07 4.54
N LEU A 120 4.76 8.83 4.78
CA LEU A 120 4.30 8.03 5.90
C LEU A 120 5.34 8.06 7.02
N SER A 121 4.88 8.22 8.27
CA SER A 121 5.73 8.03 9.44
C SER A 121 6.07 6.55 9.62
N GLU A 122 7.09 6.22 10.42
CA GLU A 122 7.41 4.83 10.76
C GLU A 122 6.21 4.10 11.43
N SER A 123 5.41 4.82 12.20
CA SER A 123 4.18 4.28 12.80
C SER A 123 3.10 3.98 11.76
N ASP A 124 2.98 4.79 10.72
CA ASP A 124 1.98 4.62 9.67
C ASP A 124 2.43 3.54 8.67
N LYS A 125 3.75 3.50 8.37
CA LYS A 125 4.35 2.52 7.46
C LYS A 125 4.08 1.07 7.87
N LYS A 126 4.13 0.76 9.18
CA LYS A 126 3.86 -0.59 9.70
C LYS A 126 2.46 -1.13 9.35
N PHE A 127 1.51 -0.25 9.09
CA PHE A 127 0.17 -0.60 8.63
C PHE A 127 0.08 -0.63 7.10
N TYR A 128 0.72 0.35 6.42
CA TYR A 128 0.61 0.53 4.98
C TYR A 128 1.40 -0.52 4.19
N SER A 129 2.65 -0.74 4.55
CA SER A 129 3.58 -1.71 3.94
C SER A 129 4.24 -2.54 5.04
N PRO A 130 3.52 -3.48 5.67
CA PRO A 130 4.05 -4.26 6.78
C PRO A 130 5.09 -5.28 6.29
N ASP A 131 6.15 -5.49 7.10
CA ASP A 131 7.19 -6.50 6.83
C ASP A 131 6.68 -7.95 6.99
N SER A 132 5.51 -8.13 7.61
CA SER A 132 4.85 -9.42 7.83
C SER A 132 3.34 -9.25 7.84
N PRO A 133 2.58 -10.34 7.59
CA PRO A 133 1.12 -10.29 7.59
C PRO A 133 0.53 -9.63 8.83
N LEU A 134 -0.32 -8.62 8.64
CA LEU A 134 -0.90 -7.80 9.72
C LEU A 134 -1.63 -8.63 10.78
N PHE A 135 -2.31 -9.70 10.36
CA PHE A 135 -3.03 -10.60 11.25
C PHE A 135 -2.27 -11.90 11.54
N GLY A 136 -1.10 -12.09 10.92
CA GLY A 136 -0.25 -13.26 11.05
C GLY A 136 -0.54 -14.34 10.00
N ASN A 137 0.49 -15.18 9.75
CA ASN A 137 0.44 -16.19 8.69
C ASN A 137 -0.69 -17.21 8.87
N GLU A 138 -1.08 -17.53 10.10
CA GLU A 138 -2.15 -18.50 10.38
C GLU A 138 -3.51 -18.03 9.84
N VAL A 139 -3.82 -16.73 10.01
CA VAL A 139 -5.06 -16.14 9.48
C VAL A 139 -5.04 -16.15 7.96
N GLU A 140 -3.95 -15.72 7.34
CA GLU A 140 -3.86 -15.69 5.87
C GLU A 140 -3.91 -17.08 5.24
N ASN A 141 -3.26 -18.07 5.85
CA ASN A 141 -3.25 -19.44 5.34
C ASN A 141 -4.62 -20.12 5.44
N LYS A 142 -5.36 -19.89 6.53
CA LYS A 142 -6.68 -20.52 6.75
C LYS A 142 -7.84 -19.75 6.12
N LEU A 143 -7.70 -18.43 5.98
CA LEU A 143 -8.76 -17.53 5.55
C LEU A 143 -8.29 -16.58 4.42
N ALA A 144 -7.87 -17.16 3.29
CA ALA A 144 -7.37 -16.39 2.14
C ALA A 144 -8.35 -15.29 1.65
N SER A 145 -9.66 -15.49 1.86
CA SER A 145 -10.70 -14.53 1.44
C SER A 145 -10.71 -13.21 2.22
N VAL A 146 -9.99 -13.09 3.34
CA VAL A 146 -9.92 -11.85 4.13
C VAL A 146 -8.63 -11.04 3.88
N ILE A 147 -7.66 -11.59 3.14
CA ILE A 147 -6.33 -10.96 2.94
C ILE A 147 -6.47 -9.58 2.31
N GLU A 148 -7.30 -9.45 1.30
CA GLU A 148 -7.53 -8.20 0.60
C GLU A 148 -8.09 -7.11 1.54
N ASP A 149 -9.14 -7.41 2.29
CA ASP A 149 -9.74 -6.45 3.23
C ASP A 149 -8.80 -6.14 4.41
N ILE A 150 -7.98 -7.07 4.89
CA ILE A 150 -6.95 -6.81 5.90
C ILE A 150 -5.89 -5.84 5.35
N SER A 151 -5.42 -6.07 4.12
CA SER A 151 -4.46 -5.20 3.45
C SER A 151 -5.03 -3.78 3.26
N GLU A 152 -6.25 -3.65 2.77
CA GLU A 152 -6.90 -2.35 2.59
C GLU A 152 -7.17 -1.64 3.92
N ALA A 153 -7.57 -2.37 4.97
CA ALA A 153 -7.68 -1.79 6.32
C ALA A 153 -6.34 -1.22 6.79
N GLY A 154 -5.24 -1.96 6.59
CA GLY A 154 -3.90 -1.51 6.91
C GLY A 154 -3.50 -0.26 6.15
N LYS A 155 -3.70 -0.23 4.84
CA LYS A 155 -3.41 0.97 4.01
C LYS A 155 -4.25 2.16 4.46
N CYS A 156 -5.53 1.94 4.75
CA CYS A 156 -6.41 2.99 5.27
C CYS A 156 -5.92 3.54 6.61
N LEU A 157 -5.44 2.70 7.53
CA LEU A 157 -4.84 3.14 8.79
C LEU A 157 -3.56 3.94 8.55
N GLY A 158 -2.66 3.42 7.74
CA GLY A 158 -1.41 4.11 7.39
C GLY A 158 -1.62 5.46 6.69
N LEU A 159 -2.75 5.64 6.01
CA LEU A 159 -3.16 6.91 5.39
C LEU A 159 -4.12 7.74 6.26
N ARG A 160 -4.33 7.34 7.51
CA ARG A 160 -5.24 8.00 8.48
C ARG A 160 -6.68 8.14 7.97
N ARG A 161 -7.13 7.13 7.23
CA ARG A 161 -8.51 7.00 6.73
C ARG A 161 -9.33 6.10 7.64
N SER A 162 -9.46 6.49 8.90
CA SER A 162 -9.99 5.69 10.02
C SER A 162 -11.33 5.05 9.72
N THR A 163 -12.30 5.80 9.22
CA THR A 163 -13.64 5.27 8.90
C THR A 163 -13.59 4.20 7.78
N ALA A 164 -12.74 4.40 6.76
CA ALA A 164 -12.57 3.42 5.69
C ALA A 164 -11.87 2.14 6.22
N ALA A 165 -10.88 2.30 7.11
CA ALA A 165 -10.24 1.16 7.76
C ALA A 165 -11.24 0.30 8.52
N VAL A 166 -12.09 0.94 9.34
CA VAL A 166 -13.14 0.24 10.11
C VAL A 166 -14.13 -0.47 9.18
N PHE A 167 -14.49 0.14 8.05
CA PHE A 167 -15.36 -0.52 7.07
C PHE A 167 -14.75 -1.82 6.54
N HIS A 168 -13.47 -1.82 6.16
CA HIS A 168 -12.78 -3.04 5.73
C HIS A 168 -12.66 -4.07 6.86
N LEU A 169 -12.36 -3.64 8.09
CA LEU A 169 -12.33 -4.52 9.26
C LEU A 169 -13.68 -5.20 9.52
N MET A 170 -14.79 -4.49 9.30
CA MET A 170 -16.11 -5.11 9.45
C MET A 170 -16.40 -6.15 8.36
N ARG A 171 -15.86 -6.01 7.15
CA ARG A 171 -15.94 -7.04 6.10
C ARG A 171 -15.11 -8.28 6.48
N VAL A 172 -13.92 -8.10 7.07
CA VAL A 172 -13.14 -9.20 7.64
C VAL A 172 -13.94 -9.94 8.70
N MET A 173 -14.58 -9.21 9.60
CA MET A 173 -15.44 -9.79 10.65
C MET A 173 -16.63 -10.55 10.06
N GLU A 174 -17.26 -10.06 8.99
CA GLU A 174 -18.37 -10.75 8.32
C GLU A 174 -17.97 -12.18 7.90
N ILE A 175 -16.81 -12.31 7.26
CA ILE A 175 -16.27 -13.61 6.86
C ILE A 175 -15.93 -14.47 8.10
N GLY A 176 -15.33 -13.88 9.12
CA GLY A 176 -15.04 -14.58 10.37
C GLY A 176 -16.29 -15.15 11.04
N VAL A 177 -17.37 -14.36 11.12
CA VAL A 177 -18.66 -14.79 11.67
C VAL A 177 -19.26 -15.95 10.86
N GLN A 178 -19.23 -15.84 9.54
CA GLN A 178 -19.74 -16.91 8.65
C GLN A 178 -18.96 -18.21 8.85
N ARG A 179 -17.61 -18.14 8.88
CA ARG A 179 -16.75 -19.32 9.11
C ARG A 179 -16.97 -19.95 10.48
N PHE A 180 -17.18 -19.13 11.51
CA PHE A 180 -17.51 -19.63 12.83
C PHE A 180 -18.88 -20.33 12.86
N GLY A 181 -19.87 -19.74 12.20
CA GLY A 181 -21.18 -20.35 12.02
C GLY A 181 -21.10 -21.69 11.27
N ASP A 182 -20.39 -21.73 10.14
CA ASP A 182 -20.17 -22.94 9.33
C ASP A 182 -19.52 -24.05 10.19
N LYS A 183 -18.52 -23.71 10.99
CA LYS A 183 -17.84 -24.65 11.91
C LYS A 183 -18.80 -25.30 12.90
N LEU A 184 -19.78 -24.56 13.36
CA LEU A 184 -20.77 -25.01 14.34
C LEU A 184 -22.08 -25.52 13.70
N GLY A 185 -22.10 -25.69 12.36
CA GLY A 185 -23.20 -26.27 11.61
C GLY A 185 -24.40 -25.33 11.43
N VAL A 186 -24.19 -24.01 11.49
CA VAL A 186 -25.22 -23.02 11.17
C VAL A 186 -25.48 -23.06 9.65
N PRO A 187 -26.70 -23.26 9.19
CA PRO A 187 -26.99 -23.28 7.76
C PRO A 187 -27.05 -21.87 7.16
N ASN A 188 -26.67 -21.74 5.88
CA ASN A 188 -26.83 -20.52 5.08
C ASN A 188 -26.19 -19.27 5.70
N THR A 189 -25.01 -19.41 6.30
CA THR A 189 -24.31 -18.32 7.00
C THR A 189 -24.05 -17.08 6.14
N SER A 190 -23.92 -17.24 4.82
CA SER A 190 -23.75 -16.15 3.84
C SER A 190 -25.04 -15.36 3.54
N GLU A 191 -26.21 -15.89 3.90
CA GLU A 191 -27.50 -15.30 3.57
C GLU A 191 -28.22 -14.69 4.77
N VAL A 192 -27.74 -14.98 5.99
CA VAL A 192 -28.38 -14.55 7.22
C VAL A 192 -27.55 -13.46 7.93
N VAL A 193 -28.27 -12.61 8.68
CA VAL A 193 -27.63 -11.53 9.43
C VAL A 193 -26.85 -12.06 10.64
N TRP A 194 -25.84 -11.34 11.09
CA TRP A 194 -24.99 -11.70 12.23
C TRP A 194 -25.74 -12.16 13.46
N GLN A 195 -26.88 -11.48 13.79
CA GLN A 195 -27.67 -11.85 14.96
C GLN A 195 -28.15 -13.30 14.89
N VAL A 196 -28.65 -13.71 13.72
CA VAL A 196 -29.14 -15.08 13.51
C VAL A 196 -28.01 -16.08 13.66
N ILE A 197 -26.83 -15.79 13.09
CA ILE A 197 -25.66 -16.66 13.22
C ILE A 197 -25.27 -16.79 14.69
N LEU A 198 -25.15 -15.68 15.42
CA LEU A 198 -24.78 -15.67 16.83
C LEU A 198 -25.78 -16.44 17.70
N ASP A 199 -27.07 -16.29 17.47
CA ASP A 199 -28.11 -16.97 18.24
C ASP A 199 -28.05 -18.50 18.01
N GLN A 200 -27.82 -18.93 16.76
CA GLN A 200 -27.64 -20.33 16.42
C GLN A 200 -26.33 -20.91 16.95
N VAL A 201 -25.22 -20.18 16.85
CA VAL A 201 -23.91 -20.54 17.43
C VAL A 201 -24.06 -20.73 18.94
N ASN A 202 -24.63 -19.77 19.65
CA ASN A 202 -24.85 -19.87 21.08
C ASN A 202 -25.75 -21.06 21.46
N SER A 203 -26.76 -21.35 20.63
CA SER A 203 -27.62 -22.51 20.83
C SER A 203 -26.90 -23.83 20.62
N ALA A 204 -25.98 -23.89 19.63
CA ALA A 204 -25.13 -25.04 19.39
C ALA A 204 -24.16 -25.27 20.56
N ILE A 205 -23.45 -24.22 20.99
CA ILE A 205 -22.51 -24.30 22.13
C ILE A 205 -23.18 -24.79 23.41
N LYS A 206 -24.40 -24.31 23.71
CA LYS A 206 -25.16 -24.74 24.90
C LYS A 206 -25.50 -26.24 24.87
N LYS A 207 -25.60 -26.86 23.71
CA LYS A 207 -25.89 -28.30 23.55
C LYS A 207 -24.63 -29.16 23.58
N MET A 208 -23.45 -28.57 23.49
CA MET A 208 -22.18 -29.32 23.52
C MET A 208 -21.85 -29.83 24.91
N PRO A 209 -21.11 -30.93 25.02
CA PRO A 209 -20.52 -31.37 26.29
C PRO A 209 -19.62 -30.26 26.86
N LYS A 210 -19.51 -30.19 28.18
CA LYS A 210 -18.63 -29.22 28.88
C LYS A 210 -17.16 -29.63 28.74
N THR A 211 -16.57 -29.37 27.58
CA THR A 211 -15.18 -29.62 27.23
C THR A 211 -14.41 -28.32 27.15
N GLN A 212 -13.10 -28.40 26.96
CA GLN A 212 -12.27 -27.20 26.69
C GLN A 212 -12.73 -26.57 25.37
N GLU A 213 -12.99 -27.34 24.34
CA GLU A 213 -13.47 -26.87 23.05
C GLU A 213 -14.78 -26.03 23.18
N SER A 214 -15.76 -26.51 23.98
CA SER A 214 -16.99 -25.74 24.19
C SER A 214 -16.78 -24.42 24.94
N LYS A 215 -15.73 -24.35 25.79
CA LYS A 215 -15.34 -23.08 26.43
C LYS A 215 -14.70 -22.14 25.44
N ASP A 216 -13.76 -22.64 24.61
CA ASP A 216 -13.09 -21.84 23.58
C ASP A 216 -14.10 -21.23 22.62
N TYR A 217 -15.09 -22.01 22.17
CA TYR A 217 -16.20 -21.48 21.35
C TYR A 217 -17.05 -20.44 22.07
N ALA A 218 -17.31 -20.61 23.36
CA ALA A 218 -18.06 -19.64 24.14
C ALA A 218 -17.30 -18.31 24.29
N GLU A 219 -15.98 -18.35 24.47
CA GLU A 219 -15.12 -17.17 24.55
C GLU A 219 -15.10 -16.43 23.21
N ILE A 220 -14.91 -17.13 22.10
CA ILE A 220 -14.97 -16.57 20.75
C ILE A 220 -16.33 -15.92 20.49
N SER A 221 -17.44 -16.60 20.86
CA SER A 221 -18.79 -16.04 20.70
C SER A 221 -19.03 -14.79 21.51
N ALA A 222 -18.52 -14.75 22.77
CA ALA A 222 -18.62 -13.56 23.62
C ALA A 222 -17.79 -12.39 23.04
N HIS A 223 -16.60 -12.65 22.53
CA HIS A 223 -15.75 -11.66 21.88
C HIS A 223 -16.45 -11.07 20.65
N LEU A 224 -16.99 -11.93 19.80
CA LEU A 224 -17.74 -11.55 18.60
C LEU A 224 -18.99 -10.69 18.94
N TYR A 225 -19.70 -11.04 20.00
CA TYR A 225 -20.86 -10.27 20.47
C TYR A 225 -20.45 -8.84 20.89
N ASN A 226 -19.34 -8.70 21.61
CA ASN A 226 -18.82 -7.41 22.02
C ASN A 226 -18.41 -6.53 20.82
N VAL A 227 -17.70 -7.11 19.85
CA VAL A 227 -17.34 -6.42 18.59
C VAL A 227 -18.58 -5.95 17.84
N LYS A 228 -19.60 -6.80 17.75
CA LYS A 228 -20.87 -6.46 17.10
C LYS A 228 -21.55 -5.27 17.77
N LEU A 229 -21.68 -5.29 19.08
CA LEU A 229 -22.36 -4.23 19.82
C LEU A 229 -21.62 -2.89 19.73
N ALA A 230 -20.29 -2.95 19.85
CA ALA A 230 -19.48 -1.75 19.90
C ALA A 230 -19.39 -1.03 18.54
N TRP A 231 -19.32 -1.77 17.43
CA TRP A 231 -18.89 -1.14 16.19
C TRP A 231 -19.71 -1.46 14.95
N ARG A 232 -20.17 -2.71 14.76
CA ARG A 232 -20.82 -3.10 13.49
C ARG A 232 -22.10 -2.30 13.19
N ASN A 233 -22.95 -2.11 14.19
CA ASN A 233 -24.22 -1.43 13.98
C ASN A 233 -24.05 0.05 13.64
N GLU A 234 -23.01 0.68 14.17
CA GLU A 234 -22.70 2.08 13.96
C GLU A 234 -21.95 2.32 12.64
N THR A 235 -21.00 1.43 12.29
CA THR A 235 -20.17 1.54 11.07
C THR A 235 -20.99 1.54 9.78
N MET A 236 -22.12 0.82 9.76
CA MET A 236 -22.99 0.75 8.58
C MET A 236 -23.90 1.99 8.42
N HIS A 237 -23.87 2.91 9.37
CA HIS A 237 -24.60 4.16 9.28
C HIS A 237 -23.71 5.30 8.77
N PRO A 238 -24.10 6.04 7.72
CA PRO A 238 -23.28 7.07 7.10
C PRO A 238 -23.02 8.30 7.99
N LYS A 239 -23.55 8.31 9.21
CA LYS A 239 -23.41 9.41 10.16
C LYS A 239 -22.23 9.25 11.12
N VAL A 240 -21.63 8.06 11.18
CA VAL A 240 -20.53 7.78 12.13
C VAL A 240 -19.19 7.92 11.42
N THR A 241 -18.29 8.65 12.04
CA THR A 241 -16.88 8.76 11.66
C THR A 241 -16.02 8.29 12.84
N TYR A 242 -14.93 7.62 12.55
CA TYR A 242 -14.01 7.09 13.56
C TYR A 242 -12.74 7.93 13.64
N THR A 243 -12.26 8.13 14.85
CA THR A 243 -10.92 8.69 15.12
C THR A 243 -9.83 7.66 14.82
N GLU A 244 -8.57 8.10 14.79
CA GLU A 244 -7.42 7.21 14.61
C GLU A 244 -7.34 6.18 15.76
N GLU A 245 -7.51 6.63 17.00
CA GLU A 245 -7.46 5.79 18.20
C GLU A 245 -8.55 4.71 18.19
N GLU A 246 -9.78 5.08 17.84
CA GLU A 246 -10.90 4.13 17.72
C GLU A 246 -10.63 3.09 16.62
N ALA A 247 -10.15 3.50 15.45
CA ALA A 247 -9.87 2.59 14.36
C ALA A 247 -8.73 1.63 14.69
N GLU A 248 -7.67 2.08 15.35
CA GLU A 248 -6.59 1.22 15.83
C GLU A 248 -7.09 0.24 16.91
N GLY A 249 -7.94 0.69 17.84
CA GLY A 249 -8.57 -0.17 18.84
C GLY A 249 -9.41 -1.28 18.20
N ILE A 250 -10.21 -0.93 17.17
CA ILE A 250 -11.00 -1.89 16.39
C ILE A 250 -10.10 -2.87 15.63
N PHE A 251 -9.04 -2.37 15.02
CA PHE A 251 -8.06 -3.24 14.33
C PHE A 251 -7.47 -4.29 15.27
N VAL A 252 -7.07 -3.89 16.49
CA VAL A 252 -6.53 -4.82 17.49
C VAL A 252 -7.58 -5.86 17.89
N ALA A 253 -8.82 -5.44 18.14
CA ALA A 253 -9.92 -6.33 18.52
C ALA A 253 -10.25 -7.35 17.40
N VAL A 254 -10.37 -6.88 16.14
CA VAL A 254 -10.63 -7.76 15.00
C VAL A 254 -9.48 -8.75 14.78
N ARG A 255 -8.24 -8.28 14.86
CA ARG A 255 -7.06 -9.15 14.76
C ARG A 255 -7.05 -10.23 15.83
N SER A 256 -7.36 -9.88 17.09
CA SER A 256 -7.42 -10.83 18.19
C SER A 256 -8.49 -11.89 17.95
N PHE A 257 -9.70 -11.47 17.61
CA PHE A 257 -10.79 -12.37 17.26
C PHE A 257 -10.43 -13.34 16.12
N MET A 258 -9.85 -12.83 15.03
CA MET A 258 -9.47 -13.66 13.87
C MET A 258 -8.39 -14.69 14.22
N LYS A 259 -7.43 -14.34 15.10
CA LYS A 259 -6.42 -15.27 15.60
C LYS A 259 -7.02 -16.37 16.47
N GLU A 260 -7.94 -16.04 17.37
CA GLU A 260 -8.64 -17.01 18.20
C GLU A 260 -9.49 -17.94 17.32
N LEU A 261 -10.21 -17.38 16.36
CA LEU A 261 -11.03 -18.14 15.43
C LEU A 261 -10.23 -19.18 14.66
N VAL A 262 -9.11 -18.80 14.04
CA VAL A 262 -8.29 -19.74 13.27
C VAL A 262 -7.66 -20.84 14.14
N GLY A 263 -7.53 -20.60 15.45
CA GLY A 263 -7.10 -21.63 16.40
C GLY A 263 -8.08 -22.80 16.54
N VAL A 264 -9.37 -22.57 16.24
CA VAL A 264 -10.43 -23.59 16.37
C VAL A 264 -10.99 -24.05 15.02
N LEU A 265 -10.68 -23.39 13.90
CA LEU A 265 -10.98 -23.83 12.52
C LEU A 265 -10.01 -24.91 12.06
#